data_1ec3a66dbb17d770a0fc1314c45d94f4
#
_entry.id   1ec3a66dbb17d770a0fc1314c45d94f4
#
_cell.length_a   1.000
_cell.length_b   1.000
_cell.length_c   1.000
_cell.angle_alpha   90.00
_cell.angle_beta   90.00
_cell.angle_gamma   90.00
#
_symmetry.space_group_name_H-M   'P 1'
#
loop_
_entity.id
_entity.type
_entity.pdbx_description
1 polymer ?
#
loop_
_entity_poly.entity_id
_entity_poly.type
_entity_poly.pdbx_seq_one_letter_code
_entity_poly.pdbx_strand_id
1 'polypeptide(L)'
;AMSYELLGASFDIHGGGNDLMFPHHENEIAQSCCAYPDAGFANIWLHNEMLQVEGKKMSKSLGNFFTVRDLLDQGYAGEVIRFVFLSTHYGKPMDWTDAKAKEAEKTLRKWRGLVADHAAGTLPSGF
;
A
#
# COMPACT_ATOMS: atom_id res chain seq x y z
N ALA A 1 -7.17 16.73 -15.10
CA ALA A 1 -6.92 16.49 -16.54
C ALA A 1 -6.51 15.05 -16.81
N MET A 2 -5.41 14.54 -16.22
CA MET A 2 -4.89 13.19 -16.50
C MET A 2 -5.88 12.05 -16.15
N SER A 3 -6.52 12.10 -15.00
CA SER A 3 -7.53 11.09 -14.61
C SER A 3 -8.71 11.06 -15.60
N TYR A 4 -9.18 12.22 -16.03
CA TYR A 4 -10.25 12.28 -17.04
C TYR A 4 -9.83 11.69 -18.38
N GLU A 5 -8.64 12.00 -18.85
CA GLU A 5 -8.12 11.51 -20.14
C GLU A 5 -7.98 9.98 -20.17
N LEU A 6 -7.58 9.39 -19.04
CA LEU A 6 -7.31 7.95 -18.96
C LEU A 6 -8.50 7.13 -18.47
N LEU A 7 -9.33 7.68 -17.60
CA LEU A 7 -10.39 6.95 -16.87
C LEU A 7 -11.79 7.50 -17.14
N GLY A 8 -11.91 8.66 -17.82
CA GLY A 8 -13.19 9.34 -18.03
C GLY A 8 -13.60 10.22 -16.87
N ALA A 9 -14.84 10.73 -16.92
CA ALA A 9 -15.37 11.66 -15.93
C ALA A 9 -15.79 10.98 -14.63
N SER A 10 -16.05 9.69 -14.67
CA SER A 10 -16.35 8.83 -13.50
C SER A 10 -15.57 7.55 -13.60
N PHE A 11 -15.05 7.06 -12.46
CA PHE A 11 -14.30 5.81 -12.37
C PHE A 11 -14.56 5.11 -11.02
N ASP A 12 -14.07 3.89 -10.89
CA ASP A 12 -14.47 3.05 -9.77
C ASP A 12 -13.75 3.41 -8.46
N ILE A 13 -12.42 3.51 -8.49
CA ILE A 13 -11.63 3.62 -7.26
C ILE A 13 -10.63 4.77 -7.35
N HIS A 14 -10.62 5.64 -6.33
CA HIS A 14 -9.60 6.65 -6.10
C HIS A 14 -8.98 6.45 -4.72
N GLY A 15 -7.66 6.52 -4.63
CA GLY A 15 -6.98 6.24 -3.38
C GLY A 15 -5.74 7.07 -3.13
N GLY A 16 -5.34 7.11 -1.85
CA GLY A 16 -4.13 7.80 -1.42
C GLY A 16 -3.87 7.64 0.06
N GLY A 17 -2.91 8.37 0.60
CA GLY A 17 -2.69 8.46 2.03
C GLY A 17 -3.77 9.30 2.72
N ASN A 18 -3.98 9.08 4.01
CA ASN A 18 -4.93 9.86 4.82
C ASN A 18 -4.66 11.37 4.79
N ASP A 19 -3.42 11.78 4.59
CA ASP A 19 -3.03 13.17 4.46
C ASP A 19 -3.54 13.86 3.18
N LEU A 20 -3.90 13.07 2.16
CA LEU A 20 -4.48 13.57 0.91
C LEU A 20 -5.99 13.77 0.99
N MET A 21 -6.67 13.21 1.99
CA MET A 21 -8.12 13.33 2.14
C MET A 21 -8.56 14.80 2.15
N PHE A 22 -7.82 15.62 2.87
CA PHE A 22 -8.03 17.07 2.90
C PHE A 22 -6.67 17.81 2.92
N PRO A 23 -6.50 18.84 2.08
CA PRO A 23 -7.47 19.41 1.13
C PRO A 23 -7.40 18.81 -0.29
N HIS A 24 -6.47 17.89 -0.57
CA HIS A 24 -6.13 17.48 -1.93
C HIS A 24 -7.32 16.79 -2.65
N HIS A 25 -7.85 15.71 -2.09
CA HIS A 25 -8.95 14.96 -2.70
C HIS A 25 -10.25 15.78 -2.76
N GLU A 26 -10.52 16.60 -1.75
CA GLU A 26 -11.66 17.52 -1.79
C GLU A 26 -11.53 18.54 -2.94
N ASN A 27 -10.33 19.04 -3.20
CA ASN A 27 -10.08 19.91 -4.33
C ASN A 27 -10.20 19.18 -5.68
N GLU A 28 -9.79 17.93 -5.76
CA GLU A 28 -9.98 17.10 -6.96
C GLU A 28 -11.46 16.88 -7.26
N ILE A 29 -12.27 16.57 -6.25
CA ILE A 29 -13.73 16.45 -6.36
C ILE A 29 -14.32 17.77 -6.86
N ALA A 30 -13.99 18.87 -6.20
CA ALA A 30 -14.50 20.18 -6.57
C ALA A 30 -14.18 20.54 -8.02
N GLN A 31 -12.93 20.35 -8.46
CA GLN A 31 -12.51 20.61 -9.83
C GLN A 31 -13.23 19.73 -10.85
N SER A 32 -13.36 18.43 -10.54
CA SER A 32 -13.99 17.49 -11.46
C SER A 32 -15.50 17.68 -11.57
N CYS A 33 -16.19 17.87 -10.45
CA CYS A 33 -17.63 18.13 -10.45
C CYS A 33 -18.00 19.48 -11.07
N CYS A 34 -17.15 20.51 -10.92
CA CYS A 34 -17.36 21.79 -11.62
C CYS A 34 -17.16 21.65 -13.14
N ALA A 35 -16.20 20.84 -13.57
CA ALA A 35 -15.94 20.61 -14.99
C ALA A 35 -16.96 19.67 -15.64
N TYR A 36 -17.48 18.69 -14.89
CA TYR A 36 -18.39 17.63 -15.35
C TYR A 36 -19.53 17.45 -14.33
N PRO A 37 -20.53 18.36 -14.29
CA PRO A 37 -21.57 18.36 -13.25
C PRO A 37 -22.43 17.10 -13.18
N ASP A 38 -22.59 16.40 -14.31
CA ASP A 38 -23.39 15.17 -14.42
C ASP A 38 -22.61 13.88 -14.12
N ALA A 39 -21.33 14.01 -13.73
CA ALA A 39 -20.45 12.87 -13.45
C ALA A 39 -20.09 12.78 -11.97
N GLY A 40 -20.06 11.57 -11.43
CA GLY A 40 -19.49 11.30 -10.10
C GLY A 40 -18.02 10.96 -10.22
N PHE A 41 -17.11 11.71 -9.66
CA PHE A 41 -15.66 11.57 -9.82
C PHE A 41 -15.17 10.14 -9.50
N ALA A 42 -15.35 9.65 -8.27
CA ALA A 42 -15.01 8.29 -7.87
C ALA A 42 -16.10 7.65 -7.02
N ASN A 43 -16.36 6.36 -7.25
CA ASN A 43 -17.38 5.60 -6.52
C ASN A 43 -16.88 5.10 -5.17
N ILE A 44 -15.61 4.69 -5.11
CA ILE A 44 -14.98 4.14 -3.90
C ILE A 44 -13.72 4.94 -3.60
N TRP A 45 -13.58 5.34 -2.34
CA TRP A 45 -12.40 6.03 -1.82
C TRP A 45 -11.63 5.10 -0.88
N LEU A 46 -10.34 4.93 -1.13
CA LEU A 46 -9.46 4.11 -0.32
C LEU A 46 -8.31 4.96 0.24
N HIS A 47 -8.30 5.13 1.55
CA HIS A 47 -7.23 5.86 2.23
C HIS A 47 -6.42 4.92 3.14
N ASN A 48 -5.11 4.93 2.97
CA ASN A 48 -4.19 4.20 3.83
C ASN A 48 -3.51 5.14 4.83
N GLU A 49 -3.19 4.57 5.98
CA GLU A 49 -2.49 5.29 7.03
C GLU A 49 -1.00 5.44 6.72
N MET A 50 -0.32 6.30 7.47
CA MET A 50 1.06 6.68 7.22
C MET A 50 2.05 5.59 7.64
N LEU A 51 3.16 5.52 6.90
CA LEU A 51 4.30 4.68 7.24
C LEU A 51 5.14 5.34 8.34
N GLN A 52 5.47 4.55 9.35
CA GLN A 52 6.39 4.91 10.42
C GLN A 52 7.68 4.08 10.32
N VAL A 53 8.75 4.59 10.91
CA VAL A 53 10.04 3.92 11.03
C VAL A 53 10.51 4.07 12.47
N GLU A 54 10.66 2.94 13.17
CA GLU A 54 11.05 2.91 14.58
C GLU A 54 10.18 3.85 15.45
N GLY A 55 8.85 3.76 15.24
CA GLY A 55 7.85 4.54 15.97
C GLY A 55 7.77 6.03 15.62
N LYS A 56 8.50 6.49 14.61
CA LYS A 56 8.52 7.88 14.18
C LYS A 56 7.98 8.02 12.76
N LYS A 57 7.31 9.15 12.47
CA LYS A 57 6.93 9.48 11.10
C LYS A 57 8.16 9.47 10.20
N MET A 58 8.09 8.74 9.09
CA MET A 58 9.14 8.74 8.08
C MET A 58 9.25 10.11 7.41
N SER A 59 10.42 10.74 7.44
CA SER A 59 10.67 12.00 6.77
C SER A 59 12.13 12.19 6.41
N LYS A 60 12.39 12.93 5.33
CA LYS A 60 13.76 13.28 4.90
C LYS A 60 14.50 14.11 5.96
N SER A 61 13.78 15.03 6.63
CA SER A 61 14.36 15.91 7.65
C SER A 61 14.80 15.16 8.91
N LEU A 62 14.19 14.02 9.22
CA LEU A 62 14.58 13.17 10.35
C LEU A 62 15.67 12.15 9.99
N GLY A 63 16.07 12.08 8.73
CA GLY A 63 17.09 11.13 8.28
C GLY A 63 16.65 9.65 8.34
N ASN A 64 15.38 9.37 8.58
CA ASN A 64 14.82 8.03 8.65
C ASN A 64 14.03 7.64 7.38
N PHE A 65 14.24 8.38 6.29
CA PHE A 65 13.62 8.09 5.00
C PHE A 65 14.42 7.03 4.25
N PHE A 66 13.74 6.00 3.79
CA PHE A 66 14.30 4.99 2.89
C PHE A 66 13.23 4.53 1.88
N THR A 67 13.69 4.00 0.77
CA THR A 67 12.86 3.43 -0.28
C THR A 67 12.82 1.90 -0.17
N VAL A 68 11.90 1.26 -0.88
CA VAL A 68 11.92 -0.21 -1.02
C VAL A 68 13.25 -0.68 -1.62
N ARG A 69 13.84 0.11 -2.53
CA ARG A 69 15.14 -0.19 -3.13
C ARG A 69 16.24 -0.25 -2.07
N ASP A 70 16.27 0.70 -1.16
CA ASP A 70 17.25 0.73 -0.07
C ASP A 70 17.16 -0.51 0.83
N LEU A 71 15.94 -1.00 1.09
CA LEU A 71 15.74 -2.24 1.85
C LEU A 71 16.23 -3.47 1.08
N LEU A 72 15.98 -3.54 -0.23
CA LEU A 72 16.49 -4.61 -1.08
C LEU A 72 18.03 -4.62 -1.11
N ASP A 73 18.65 -3.44 -1.22
CA ASP A 73 20.11 -3.29 -1.23
C ASP A 73 20.74 -3.62 0.14
N GLN A 74 19.98 -3.48 1.24
CA GLN A 74 20.34 -3.96 2.58
C GLN A 74 20.19 -5.48 2.75
N GLY A 75 19.66 -6.17 1.73
CA GLY A 75 19.53 -7.62 1.73
C GLY A 75 18.18 -8.17 2.19
N TYR A 76 17.19 -7.32 2.47
CA TYR A 76 15.83 -7.80 2.74
C TYR A 76 15.20 -8.35 1.47
N ALA A 77 14.68 -9.57 1.50
CA ALA A 77 13.94 -10.14 0.38
C ALA A 77 12.61 -9.40 0.16
N GLY A 78 12.23 -9.17 -1.09
CA GLY A 78 11.02 -8.43 -1.42
C GLY A 78 9.74 -9.01 -0.80
N GLU A 79 9.67 -10.34 -0.67
CA GLU A 79 8.57 -11.03 -0.01
C GLU A 79 8.52 -10.76 1.51
N VAL A 80 9.66 -10.59 2.17
CA VAL A 80 9.74 -10.20 3.59
C VAL A 80 9.19 -8.79 3.75
N ILE A 81 9.61 -7.87 2.90
CA ILE A 81 9.11 -6.49 2.89
C ILE A 81 7.58 -6.50 2.71
N ARG A 82 7.09 -7.22 1.70
CA ARG A 82 5.65 -7.36 1.44
C ARG A 82 4.89 -7.96 2.62
N PHE A 83 5.45 -8.98 3.26
CA PHE A 83 4.83 -9.62 4.42
C PHE A 83 4.68 -8.65 5.59
N VAL A 84 5.71 -7.83 5.87
CA VAL A 84 5.63 -6.79 6.91
C VAL A 84 4.53 -5.78 6.61
N PHE A 85 4.41 -5.31 5.36
CA PHE A 85 3.32 -4.42 4.96
C PHE A 85 1.95 -5.07 5.17
N LEU A 86 1.77 -6.31 4.77
CA LEU A 86 0.51 -7.04 4.89
C LEU A 86 0.17 -7.46 6.32
N SER A 87 1.11 -7.41 7.25
CA SER A 87 0.88 -7.74 8.67
C SER A 87 0.11 -6.66 9.43
N THR A 88 -0.06 -5.49 8.83
CA THR A 88 -0.83 -4.38 9.42
C THR A 88 -1.97 -3.99 8.49
N HIS A 89 -3.17 -3.78 9.05
CA HIS A 89 -4.30 -3.29 8.27
C HIS A 89 -3.98 -1.90 7.68
N TYR A 90 -4.31 -1.68 6.41
CA TYR A 90 -3.96 -0.46 5.68
C TYR A 90 -4.47 0.85 6.34
N GLY A 91 -5.58 0.79 7.08
CA GLY A 91 -6.13 1.94 7.84
C GLY A 91 -5.47 2.16 9.21
N LYS A 92 -4.35 1.48 9.51
CA LYS A 92 -3.56 1.68 10.72
C LYS A 92 -2.12 2.05 10.38
N PRO A 93 -1.45 2.87 11.20
CA PRO A 93 -0.04 3.18 10.99
C PRO A 93 0.80 1.90 10.93
N MET A 94 1.55 1.73 9.85
CA MET A 94 2.49 0.63 9.71
C MET A 94 3.88 1.11 10.13
N ASP A 95 4.43 0.50 11.16
CA ASP A 95 5.76 0.80 11.65
C ASP A 95 6.75 -0.25 11.15
N TRP A 96 7.70 0.19 10.32
CA TRP A 96 8.80 -0.64 9.88
C TRP A 96 9.87 -0.71 10.97
N THR A 97 10.21 -1.93 11.37
CA THR A 97 11.32 -2.20 12.28
C THR A 97 12.09 -3.44 11.81
N ASP A 98 13.39 -3.49 12.10
CA ASP A 98 14.22 -4.67 11.83
C ASP A 98 13.70 -5.92 12.54
N ALA A 99 13.11 -5.77 13.72
CA ALA A 99 12.52 -6.87 14.47
C ALA A 99 11.35 -7.50 13.70
N LYS A 100 10.45 -6.69 13.15
CA LYS A 100 9.33 -7.18 12.31
C LYS A 100 9.82 -7.86 11.03
N ALA A 101 10.85 -7.32 10.40
CA ALA A 101 11.42 -7.93 9.20
C ALA A 101 12.03 -9.32 9.49
N LYS A 102 12.76 -9.47 10.60
CA LYS A 102 13.31 -10.76 11.04
C LYS A 102 12.21 -11.76 11.41
N GLU A 103 11.16 -11.33 12.07
CA GLU A 103 10.00 -12.17 12.40
C GLU A 103 9.25 -12.62 11.13
N ALA A 104 9.05 -11.71 10.18
CA ALA A 104 8.46 -12.01 8.88
C ALA A 104 9.28 -13.06 8.11
N GLU A 105 10.61 -12.89 8.06
CA GLU A 105 11.51 -13.85 7.42
C GLU A 105 11.43 -15.23 8.07
N LYS A 106 11.45 -15.29 9.41
CA LYS A 106 11.30 -16.55 10.16
C LYS A 106 9.96 -17.24 9.85
N THR A 107 8.88 -16.46 9.79
CA THR A 107 7.54 -16.96 9.49
C THR A 107 7.45 -17.52 8.08
N LEU A 108 7.93 -16.80 7.08
CA LEU A 108 7.97 -17.23 5.69
C LEU A 108 8.83 -18.49 5.51
N ARG A 109 9.98 -18.56 6.17
CA ARG A 109 10.85 -19.75 6.17
C ARG A 109 10.12 -20.97 6.75
N LYS A 110 9.40 -20.80 7.87
CA LYS A 110 8.58 -21.85 8.46
C LYS A 110 7.49 -22.33 7.49
N TRP A 111 6.77 -21.41 6.86
CA TRP A 111 5.71 -21.77 5.90
C TRP A 111 6.25 -22.50 4.67
N ARG A 112 7.39 -22.07 4.14
CA ARG A 112 8.06 -22.77 3.04
C ARG A 112 8.43 -24.20 3.44
N GLY A 113 8.96 -24.42 4.63
CA GLY A 113 9.24 -25.76 5.13
C GLY A 113 8.00 -26.65 5.22
N LEU A 114 6.84 -26.06 5.61
CA LEU A 114 5.59 -26.81 5.70
C LEU A 114 5.01 -27.22 4.34
N VAL A 115 5.29 -26.45 3.28
CA VAL A 115 4.76 -26.74 1.93
C VAL A 115 5.79 -27.35 0.98
N ALA A 116 7.05 -27.47 1.40
CA ALA A 116 8.14 -27.95 0.55
C ALA A 116 7.88 -29.37 -0.02
N ASP A 117 7.23 -30.22 0.77
CA ASP A 117 6.95 -31.61 0.42
C ASP A 117 5.54 -31.80 -0.19
N HIS A 118 4.80 -30.69 -0.41
CA HIS A 118 3.44 -30.75 -0.95
C HIS A 118 3.44 -30.26 -2.40
N ALA A 119 2.93 -31.10 -3.31
CA ALA A 119 2.65 -30.64 -4.66
C ALA A 119 1.55 -29.58 -4.66
N ALA A 120 1.69 -28.55 -5.50
CA ALA A 120 0.64 -27.58 -5.70
C ALA A 120 -0.63 -28.31 -6.19
N GLY A 121 -1.72 -28.19 -5.46
CA GLY A 121 -3.02 -28.72 -5.89
C GLY A 121 -3.50 -27.98 -7.13
N THR A 122 -4.34 -28.62 -7.94
CA THR A 122 -5.05 -27.95 -9.03
C THR A 122 -6.06 -26.98 -8.44
N LEU A 123 -6.06 -25.75 -8.96
CA LEU A 123 -7.10 -24.77 -8.60
C LEU A 123 -8.48 -25.31 -8.98
N PRO A 124 -9.52 -25.12 -8.16
CA PRO A 124 -10.89 -25.46 -8.54
C PRO A 124 -11.23 -24.78 -9.85
N SER A 125 -11.89 -25.50 -10.76
CA SER A 125 -12.41 -24.91 -12.00
C SER A 125 -13.47 -23.86 -11.63
N GLY A 126 -13.17 -22.58 -11.82
CA GLY A 126 -14.08 -21.48 -11.50
C GLY A 126 -13.43 -20.30 -10.74
N PHE A 127 -12.11 -20.32 -10.58
CA PHE A 127 -11.35 -19.14 -10.17
C PHE A 127 -10.72 -18.47 -11.37
#